data_269401616d401fb65c7a21acae63f1f3
#
_entry.id   269401616d401fb65c7a21acae63f1f3
#
_cell.length_a   1.000
_cell.length_b   1.000
_cell.length_c   1.000
_cell.angle_alpha   90.00
_cell.angle_beta   90.00
_cell.angle_gamma   90.00
#
_symmetry.space_group_name_H-M   'P 1'
#
loop_
_entity.id
_entity.type
_entity.pdbx_description
1 polymer ?
#
loop_
_entity_poly.entity_id
_entity_poly.type
_entity_poly.pdbx_seq_one_letter_code
_entity_poly.pdbx_strand_id
1 'polypeptide(L)'
;RDKKLVLNFLVYADRVANGALQSDLLQEISDLGFTQVEIRREYFKDIKKEIPVIQSEAERLDLKLFYSVPDEVYVNGELNPKLQQYLIEAKQMNVQHIKWNIGDFNGELHEKELKTLVDSGVAISIENDQTQTSGTISAINTFMNAIKNTDLSIGYVYDLGNWRFVGEDEIKAAELLKDYVRYIHVKDV
;
A
#
# COMPACT_ATOMS: atom_id res chain seq x y z
N ARG A 1 -1.75 16.26 18.07
CA ARG A 1 -1.19 16.17 16.72
C ARG A 1 -1.90 15.09 15.95
N ASP A 2 -2.52 15.49 14.91
CA ASP A 2 -3.35 14.64 14.09
C ASP A 2 -2.50 13.53 13.47
N LYS A 3 -2.53 12.37 14.10
CA LYS A 3 -2.13 11.15 13.41
C LYS A 3 -3.09 11.03 12.25
N LYS A 4 -2.57 11.16 11.03
CA LYS A 4 -3.37 11.05 9.82
C LYS A 4 -3.87 9.62 9.72
N LEU A 5 -5.11 9.40 10.16
CA LEU A 5 -5.75 8.11 10.05
C LEU A 5 -6.20 7.91 8.61
N VAL A 6 -5.77 6.80 8.02
CA VAL A 6 -6.21 6.36 6.70
C VAL A 6 -7.20 5.23 6.91
N LEU A 7 -8.44 5.40 6.44
CA LEU A 7 -9.42 4.33 6.48
C LEU A 7 -9.06 3.29 5.43
N ASN A 8 -8.85 2.05 5.86
CA ASN A 8 -8.61 0.92 4.97
C ASN A 8 -9.94 0.30 4.54
N PHE A 9 -10.14 0.13 3.23
CA PHE A 9 -11.36 -0.45 2.69
C PHE A 9 -11.64 -1.89 3.16
N LEU A 10 -10.68 -2.55 3.82
CA LEU A 10 -10.93 -3.85 4.46
C LEU A 10 -12.11 -3.82 5.43
N VAL A 11 -12.39 -2.69 6.07
CA VAL A 11 -13.54 -2.56 6.97
C VAL A 11 -14.88 -2.71 6.25
N TYR A 12 -14.90 -2.57 4.93
CA TYR A 12 -16.07 -2.74 4.08
C TYR A 12 -16.05 -4.03 3.26
N ALA A 13 -15.20 -5.00 3.63
CA ALA A 13 -15.06 -6.26 2.88
C ALA A 13 -16.40 -6.96 2.63
N ASP A 14 -17.26 -7.02 3.64
CA ASP A 14 -18.58 -7.66 3.52
C ASP A 14 -19.49 -6.93 2.53
N ARG A 15 -19.49 -5.61 2.55
CA ARG A 15 -20.31 -4.81 1.64
C ARG A 15 -19.84 -4.95 0.21
N VAL A 16 -18.52 -4.96 -0.02
CA VAL A 16 -17.92 -5.18 -1.34
C VAL A 16 -18.25 -6.60 -1.83
N ALA A 17 -18.14 -7.61 -0.97
CA ALA A 17 -18.50 -8.99 -1.29
C ALA A 17 -19.98 -9.12 -1.66
N ASN A 18 -20.86 -8.28 -1.11
CA ASN A 18 -22.29 -8.24 -1.41
C ASN A 18 -22.65 -7.32 -2.59
N GLY A 19 -21.68 -6.83 -3.34
CA GLY A 19 -21.92 -6.12 -4.59
C GLY A 19 -21.64 -4.62 -4.57
N ALA A 20 -21.33 -4.00 -3.43
CA ALA A 20 -21.01 -2.58 -3.38
C ALA A 20 -19.68 -2.31 -4.07
N LEU A 21 -19.60 -1.20 -4.81
CA LEU A 21 -18.36 -0.70 -5.36
C LEU A 21 -17.69 0.23 -4.36
N GLN A 22 -16.37 0.33 -4.41
CA GLN A 22 -15.64 1.25 -3.53
C GLN A 22 -16.10 2.69 -3.72
N SER A 23 -16.38 3.11 -4.95
CA SER A 23 -16.91 4.44 -5.25
C SER A 23 -18.25 4.71 -4.56
N ASP A 24 -19.09 3.70 -4.37
CA ASP A 24 -20.40 3.84 -3.72
C ASP A 24 -20.27 4.17 -2.22
N LEU A 25 -19.15 3.84 -1.62
CA LEU A 25 -18.93 3.94 -0.17
C LEU A 25 -18.18 5.21 0.23
N LEU A 26 -17.64 5.97 -0.73
CA LEU A 26 -16.84 7.15 -0.43
C LEU A 26 -17.63 8.25 0.29
N GLN A 27 -18.90 8.44 -0.06
CA GLN A 27 -19.77 9.41 0.61
C GLN A 27 -19.95 9.07 2.09
N GLU A 28 -20.22 7.80 2.40
CA GLU A 28 -20.38 7.33 3.78
C GLU A 28 -19.09 7.56 4.58
N ILE A 29 -17.93 7.28 3.99
CA ILE A 29 -16.63 7.48 4.60
C ILE A 29 -16.40 8.95 4.93
N SER A 30 -16.73 9.83 3.98
CA SER A 30 -16.65 11.27 4.18
C SER A 30 -17.60 11.74 5.29
N ASP A 31 -18.82 11.21 5.33
CA ASP A 31 -19.83 11.55 6.34
C ASP A 31 -19.39 11.13 7.75
N LEU A 32 -18.57 10.08 7.85
CA LEU A 32 -17.95 9.65 9.12
C LEU A 32 -16.79 10.54 9.57
N GLY A 33 -16.39 11.50 8.76
CA GLY A 33 -15.33 12.45 9.09
C GLY A 33 -13.93 12.06 8.64
N PHE A 34 -13.78 10.96 7.89
CA PHE A 34 -12.48 10.59 7.33
C PHE A 34 -12.15 11.47 6.12
N THR A 35 -10.88 11.85 6.00
CA THR A 35 -10.34 12.63 4.89
C THR A 35 -9.35 11.85 4.04
N GLN A 36 -8.97 10.65 4.48
CA GLN A 36 -8.00 9.79 3.81
C GLN A 36 -8.51 8.37 3.76
N VAL A 37 -8.44 7.76 2.58
CA VAL A 37 -9.01 6.43 2.31
C VAL A 37 -8.01 5.60 1.51
N GLU A 38 -7.84 4.33 1.87
CA GLU A 38 -7.06 3.39 1.10
C GLU A 38 -7.98 2.55 0.21
N ILE A 39 -7.88 2.75 -1.09
CA ILE A 39 -8.52 1.94 -2.13
C ILE A 39 -7.75 0.64 -2.28
N ARG A 40 -8.46 -0.46 -2.44
CA ARG A 40 -7.85 -1.79 -2.61
C ARG A 40 -8.11 -2.30 -4.02
N ARG A 41 -7.03 -2.68 -4.71
CA ARG A 41 -7.12 -3.13 -6.10
C ARG A 41 -7.94 -4.42 -6.26
N GLU A 42 -7.82 -5.35 -5.30
CA GLU A 42 -8.56 -6.61 -5.33
C GLU A 42 -10.09 -6.43 -5.20
N TYR A 43 -10.55 -5.24 -4.81
CA TYR A 43 -11.98 -4.95 -4.68
C TYR A 43 -12.61 -4.36 -5.94
N PHE A 44 -11.82 -4.08 -6.96
CA PHE A 44 -12.38 -3.70 -8.26
C PHE A 44 -13.08 -4.88 -8.93
N LYS A 45 -14.23 -4.62 -9.52
CA LYS A 45 -14.99 -5.57 -10.35
C LYS A 45 -14.76 -5.30 -11.83
N ASP A 46 -14.73 -4.04 -12.21
CA ASP A 46 -14.37 -3.55 -13.55
C ASP A 46 -13.50 -2.31 -13.37
N ILE A 47 -12.20 -2.53 -13.32
CA ILE A 47 -11.24 -1.48 -12.98
C ILE A 47 -11.30 -0.28 -13.92
N LYS A 48 -11.50 -0.52 -15.22
CA LYS A 48 -11.53 0.55 -16.22
C LYS A 48 -12.72 1.48 -16.04
N LYS A 49 -13.85 0.94 -15.60
CA LYS A 49 -15.06 1.72 -15.35
C LYS A 49 -15.02 2.41 -13.98
N GLU A 50 -14.46 1.74 -12.98
CA GLU A 50 -14.47 2.22 -11.60
C GLU A 50 -13.45 3.32 -11.33
N ILE A 51 -12.29 3.30 -11.96
CA ILE A 51 -11.23 4.30 -11.75
C ILE A 51 -11.72 5.73 -11.98
N PRO A 52 -12.37 6.08 -13.10
CA PRO A 52 -12.85 7.45 -13.31
C PRO A 52 -13.89 7.88 -12.29
N VAL A 53 -14.73 6.96 -11.83
CA VAL A 53 -15.77 7.27 -10.84
C VAL A 53 -15.13 7.55 -9.47
N ILE A 54 -14.15 6.73 -9.07
CA ILE A 54 -13.39 6.95 -7.83
C ILE A 54 -12.69 8.29 -7.84
N GLN A 55 -12.01 8.64 -8.95
CA GLN A 55 -11.33 9.91 -9.09
C GLN A 55 -12.29 11.08 -8.92
N SER A 56 -13.41 11.03 -9.62
CA SER A 56 -14.44 12.09 -9.58
C SER A 56 -15.06 12.23 -8.18
N GLU A 57 -15.43 11.13 -7.55
CA GLU A 57 -16.03 11.14 -6.20
C GLU A 57 -15.04 11.60 -5.13
N ALA A 58 -13.80 11.16 -5.19
CA ALA A 58 -12.78 11.58 -4.23
C ALA A 58 -12.51 13.08 -4.35
N GLU A 59 -12.46 13.60 -5.57
CA GLU A 59 -12.33 15.04 -5.81
C GLU A 59 -13.52 15.82 -5.24
N ARG A 60 -14.73 15.37 -5.52
CA ARG A 60 -15.96 16.00 -5.01
C ARG A 60 -16.00 16.04 -3.48
N LEU A 61 -15.52 15.00 -2.83
CA LEU A 61 -15.55 14.84 -1.36
C LEU A 61 -14.27 15.34 -0.68
N ASP A 62 -13.30 15.82 -1.46
CA ASP A 62 -11.98 16.23 -0.96
C ASP A 62 -11.30 15.11 -0.13
N LEU A 63 -11.37 13.89 -0.64
CA LEU A 63 -10.73 12.73 -0.04
C LEU A 63 -9.35 12.50 -0.65
N LYS A 64 -8.35 12.32 0.21
CA LYS A 64 -7.02 11.90 -0.21
C LYS A 64 -6.99 10.38 -0.30
N LEU A 65 -6.59 9.87 -1.45
CA LEU A 65 -6.57 8.44 -1.71
C LEU A 65 -5.16 7.85 -1.58
N PHE A 66 -5.14 6.65 -1.03
CA PHE A 66 -4.00 5.73 -1.03
C PHE A 66 -4.42 4.50 -1.81
N TYR A 67 -3.47 3.81 -2.42
CA TYR A 67 -3.74 2.64 -3.27
C TYR A 67 -2.99 1.42 -2.75
N SER A 68 -3.71 0.40 -2.33
CA SER A 68 -3.16 -0.88 -1.90
C SER A 68 -3.28 -1.88 -3.02
N VAL A 69 -2.15 -2.41 -3.46
CA VAL A 69 -2.08 -3.43 -4.51
C VAL A 69 -1.44 -4.69 -3.90
N PRO A 70 -2.19 -5.79 -3.76
CA PRO A 70 -1.69 -7.02 -3.14
C PRO A 70 -0.81 -7.81 -4.13
N ASP A 71 0.23 -7.17 -4.61
CA ASP A 71 1.22 -7.76 -5.49
C ASP A 71 2.60 -7.39 -4.97
N GLU A 72 3.62 -8.02 -5.51
CA GLU A 72 4.97 -7.98 -4.98
C GLU A 72 5.87 -7.11 -5.84
N VAL A 73 6.80 -6.41 -5.18
CA VAL A 73 7.85 -5.65 -5.88
C VAL A 73 8.80 -6.59 -6.59
N TYR A 74 9.23 -7.66 -5.90
CA TYR A 74 10.15 -8.66 -6.44
C TYR A 74 9.47 -10.02 -6.58
N VAL A 75 9.63 -10.61 -7.76
CA VAL A 75 9.16 -11.96 -8.09
C VAL A 75 10.36 -12.76 -8.60
N ASN A 76 10.75 -13.84 -7.91
CA ASN A 76 11.93 -14.63 -8.23
C ASN A 76 13.22 -13.78 -8.34
N GLY A 77 13.36 -12.79 -7.48
CA GLY A 77 14.51 -11.89 -7.44
C GLY A 77 14.51 -10.78 -8.50
N GLU A 78 13.57 -10.78 -9.43
CA GLU A 78 13.43 -9.77 -10.47
C GLU A 78 12.31 -8.78 -10.11
N LEU A 79 12.37 -7.55 -10.63
CA LEU A 79 11.27 -6.61 -10.49
C LEU A 79 10.04 -7.12 -11.23
N ASN A 80 8.89 -7.03 -10.57
CA ASN A 80 7.61 -7.42 -11.14
C ASN A 80 7.27 -6.50 -12.33
N PRO A 81 7.06 -7.06 -13.53
CA PRO A 81 6.77 -6.24 -14.70
C PRO A 81 5.42 -5.52 -14.66
N LYS A 82 4.55 -5.85 -13.73
CA LYS A 82 3.23 -5.23 -13.57
C LYS A 82 3.25 -3.90 -12.81
N LEU A 83 4.35 -3.56 -12.15
CA LEU A 83 4.40 -2.39 -11.25
C LEU A 83 4.10 -1.08 -11.99
N GLN A 84 4.56 -0.94 -13.23
CA GLN A 84 4.30 0.25 -14.03
C GLN A 84 2.81 0.47 -14.26
N GLN A 85 2.06 -0.61 -14.53
CA GLN A 85 0.60 -0.53 -14.72
C GLN A 85 -0.10 -0.04 -13.45
N TYR A 86 0.33 -0.48 -12.28
CA TYR A 86 -0.25 -0.04 -11.02
C TYR A 86 -0.01 1.45 -10.78
N LEU A 87 1.16 1.97 -11.17
CA LEU A 87 1.46 3.40 -11.09
C LEU A 87 0.59 4.22 -12.05
N ILE A 88 0.30 3.70 -13.23
CA ILE A 88 -0.62 4.33 -14.18
C ILE A 88 -2.03 4.44 -13.56
N GLU A 89 -2.51 3.35 -12.98
CA GLU A 89 -3.81 3.34 -12.28
C GLU A 89 -3.87 4.36 -11.15
N ALA A 90 -2.80 4.43 -10.34
CA ALA A 90 -2.71 5.40 -9.26
C ALA A 90 -2.83 6.84 -9.77
N LYS A 91 -2.13 7.16 -10.84
CA LYS A 91 -2.21 8.50 -11.45
C LYS A 91 -3.60 8.82 -12.01
N GLN A 92 -4.26 7.83 -12.61
CA GLN A 92 -5.62 8.00 -13.12
C GLN A 92 -6.64 8.32 -12.02
N MET A 93 -6.40 7.84 -10.80
CA MET A 93 -7.22 8.13 -9.63
C MET A 93 -6.74 9.37 -8.84
N ASN A 94 -5.68 10.04 -9.27
CA ASN A 94 -4.99 11.09 -8.50
C ASN A 94 -4.49 10.60 -7.15
N VAL A 95 -4.12 9.33 -7.05
CA VAL A 95 -3.50 8.76 -5.86
C VAL A 95 -2.03 9.18 -5.81
N GLN A 96 -1.59 9.65 -4.65
CA GLN A 96 -0.22 10.09 -4.44
C GLN A 96 0.64 9.04 -3.73
N HIS A 97 0.04 7.94 -3.28
CA HIS A 97 0.70 6.92 -2.48
C HIS A 97 0.24 5.53 -2.88
N ILE A 98 1.17 4.66 -3.24
CA ILE A 98 0.89 3.25 -3.55
C ILE A 98 1.66 2.35 -2.57
N LYS A 99 1.07 1.21 -2.26
CA LYS A 99 1.63 0.25 -1.34
C LYS A 99 1.65 -1.14 -1.98
N TRP A 100 2.81 -1.80 -1.92
CA TRP A 100 3.03 -3.16 -2.38
C TRP A 100 3.66 -4.02 -1.29
N ASN A 101 3.59 -5.33 -1.45
CA ASN A 101 4.39 -6.26 -0.67
C ASN A 101 5.81 -6.32 -1.24
N ILE A 102 6.81 -6.57 -0.39
CA ILE A 102 8.20 -6.63 -0.86
C ILE A 102 8.46 -7.82 -1.80
N GLY A 103 7.86 -8.97 -1.49
CA GLY A 103 8.04 -10.18 -2.27
C GLY A 103 9.40 -10.84 -2.05
N ASP A 104 9.89 -11.50 -3.09
CA ASP A 104 11.11 -12.31 -3.06
C ASP A 104 12.36 -11.45 -3.32
N PHE A 105 12.71 -10.61 -2.36
CA PHE A 105 13.92 -9.80 -2.43
C PHE A 105 15.14 -10.64 -2.05
N ASN A 106 16.07 -10.80 -3.00
CA ASN A 106 17.28 -11.62 -2.83
C ASN A 106 18.55 -10.81 -2.51
N GLY A 107 18.43 -9.51 -2.24
CA GLY A 107 19.53 -8.61 -1.97
C GLY A 107 19.95 -7.73 -3.15
N GLU A 108 19.48 -8.03 -4.36
CA GLU A 108 19.73 -7.20 -5.54
C GLU A 108 18.56 -6.27 -5.79
N LEU A 109 18.83 -4.95 -5.72
CA LEU A 109 17.80 -3.92 -5.83
C LEU A 109 17.24 -3.73 -7.23
N HIS A 110 18.02 -4.03 -8.30
CA HIS A 110 17.73 -3.54 -9.65
C HIS A 110 17.50 -2.03 -9.62
N GLU A 111 18.49 -1.30 -9.06
CA GLU A 111 18.37 0.08 -8.64
C GLU A 111 17.92 1.02 -9.77
N LYS A 112 18.43 0.82 -10.97
CA LYS A 112 18.09 1.68 -12.12
C LYS A 112 16.60 1.58 -12.50
N GLU A 113 16.08 0.37 -12.56
CA GLU A 113 14.66 0.12 -12.86
C GLU A 113 13.78 0.56 -11.70
N LEU A 114 14.19 0.30 -10.48
CA LEU A 114 13.46 0.70 -9.28
C LEU A 114 13.36 2.23 -9.18
N LYS A 115 14.45 2.95 -9.52
CA LYS A 115 14.45 4.40 -9.53
C LYS A 115 13.45 4.98 -10.54
N THR A 116 13.26 4.36 -11.68
CA THR A 116 12.26 4.78 -12.66
C THR A 116 10.86 4.75 -12.04
N LEU A 117 10.55 3.74 -11.23
CA LEU A 117 9.28 3.64 -10.53
C LEU A 117 9.15 4.71 -9.44
N VAL A 118 10.21 4.91 -8.66
CA VAL A 118 10.24 5.92 -7.59
C VAL A 118 10.06 7.33 -8.16
N ASP A 119 10.65 7.61 -9.32
CA ASP A 119 10.59 8.92 -9.98
C ASP A 119 9.24 9.16 -10.70
N SER A 120 8.29 8.24 -10.62
CA SER A 120 6.99 8.37 -11.29
C SER A 120 6.12 9.52 -10.77
N GLY A 121 6.42 10.04 -9.60
CA GLY A 121 5.61 11.05 -8.91
C GLY A 121 4.59 10.47 -7.93
N VAL A 122 4.51 9.15 -7.81
CA VAL A 122 3.69 8.46 -6.81
C VAL A 122 4.61 7.92 -5.73
N ALA A 123 4.38 8.27 -4.48
CA ALA A 123 5.17 7.76 -3.36
C ALA A 123 4.91 6.27 -3.17
N ILE A 124 5.98 5.50 -2.99
CA ILE A 124 5.93 4.04 -2.85
C ILE A 124 6.20 3.67 -1.41
N SER A 125 5.37 2.76 -0.88
CA SER A 125 5.62 2.11 0.40
C SER A 125 5.50 0.61 0.23
N ILE A 126 6.22 -0.12 1.07
CA ILE A 126 6.11 -1.56 1.18
C ILE A 126 5.46 -1.92 2.51
N GLU A 127 4.79 -3.04 2.56
CA GLU A 127 4.24 -3.56 3.80
C GLU A 127 4.64 -5.00 4.03
N ASN A 128 4.54 -5.42 5.29
CA ASN A 128 4.61 -6.83 5.66
C ASN A 128 3.30 -7.52 5.24
N ASP A 129 3.40 -8.76 4.82
CA ASP A 129 2.25 -9.61 4.51
C ASP A 129 2.35 -10.95 5.24
N GLN A 130 1.48 -11.90 4.88
CA GLN A 130 1.43 -13.23 5.50
C GLN A 130 2.47 -14.19 4.93
N THR A 131 3.21 -13.81 3.89
CA THR A 131 4.25 -14.67 3.31
C THR A 131 5.55 -14.54 4.10
N GLN A 132 6.37 -15.57 4.08
CA GLN A 132 7.66 -15.51 4.75
C GLN A 132 8.63 -14.50 4.15
N THR A 133 8.54 -14.26 2.85
CA THR A 133 9.46 -13.36 2.14
C THR A 133 9.22 -11.90 2.48
N SER A 134 7.98 -11.49 2.63
CA SER A 134 7.63 -10.08 2.89
C SER A 134 7.02 -9.84 4.27
N GLY A 135 6.63 -10.90 4.98
CA GLY A 135 6.02 -10.78 6.31
C GLY A 135 7.00 -10.79 7.46
N THR A 136 8.27 -11.14 7.24
CA THR A 136 9.27 -11.22 8.30
C THR A 136 10.02 -9.90 8.47
N ILE A 137 10.46 -9.62 9.70
CA ILE A 137 11.31 -8.47 10.02
C ILE A 137 12.57 -8.48 9.16
N SER A 138 13.18 -9.65 8.98
CA SER A 138 14.43 -9.84 8.27
C SER A 138 14.34 -9.40 6.81
N ALA A 139 13.27 -9.81 6.09
CA ALA A 139 13.07 -9.47 4.69
C ALA A 139 12.94 -7.95 4.48
N ILE A 140 12.07 -7.32 5.27
CA ILE A 140 11.84 -5.88 5.20
C ILE A 140 13.11 -5.10 5.59
N ASN A 141 13.76 -5.51 6.67
CA ASN A 141 14.97 -4.84 7.14
C ASN A 141 16.11 -4.94 6.13
N THR A 142 16.28 -6.09 5.49
CA THR A 142 17.29 -6.28 4.44
C THR A 142 17.05 -5.32 3.27
N PHE A 143 15.82 -5.19 2.81
CA PHE A 143 15.47 -4.26 1.74
C PHE A 143 15.70 -2.81 2.16
N MET A 144 15.19 -2.40 3.33
CA MET A 144 15.33 -1.03 3.81
C MET A 144 16.80 -0.63 4.02
N ASN A 145 17.62 -1.56 4.50
CA ASN A 145 19.08 -1.33 4.60
C ASN A 145 19.72 -1.22 3.22
N ALA A 146 19.28 -2.00 2.24
CA ALA A 146 19.83 -1.95 0.89
C ALA A 146 19.58 -0.58 0.22
N ILE A 147 18.44 0.06 0.47
CA ILE A 147 18.14 1.37 -0.13
C ILE A 147 18.70 2.55 0.67
N LYS A 148 19.17 2.34 1.89
CA LYS A 148 19.57 3.41 2.82
C LYS A 148 20.63 4.34 2.27
N ASN A 149 21.58 3.81 1.51
CA ASN A 149 22.70 4.58 0.93
C ASN A 149 22.46 4.95 -0.55
N THR A 150 21.24 4.80 -1.01
CA THR A 150 20.80 5.17 -2.36
C THR A 150 19.93 6.43 -2.28
N ASP A 151 19.60 7.00 -3.42
CA ASP A 151 18.63 8.09 -3.51
C ASP A 151 17.18 7.60 -3.66
N LEU A 152 16.95 6.31 -3.45
CA LEU A 152 15.61 5.71 -3.52
C LEU A 152 14.82 6.04 -2.25
N SER A 153 13.66 6.66 -2.42
CA SER A 153 12.76 7.02 -1.32
C SER A 153 11.56 6.08 -1.32
N ILE A 154 11.65 5.00 -0.55
CA ILE A 154 10.57 4.02 -0.36
C ILE A 154 10.29 3.92 1.14
N GLY A 155 9.02 4.05 1.51
CA GLY A 155 8.61 3.97 2.91
C GLY A 155 8.15 2.57 3.30
N TYR A 156 7.81 2.42 4.56
CA TYR A 156 7.30 1.20 5.14
C TYR A 156 5.97 1.46 5.84
N VAL A 157 5.00 0.59 5.60
CA VAL A 157 3.71 0.58 6.30
C VAL A 157 3.69 -0.61 7.24
N TYR A 158 3.59 -0.35 8.52
CA TYR A 158 3.58 -1.39 9.54
C TYR A 158 2.14 -1.86 9.81
N ASP A 159 1.93 -3.17 9.69
CA ASP A 159 0.64 -3.82 9.93
C ASP A 159 0.81 -4.92 10.97
N LEU A 160 0.35 -4.63 12.19
CA LEU A 160 0.45 -5.55 13.32
C LEU A 160 -0.30 -6.87 13.07
N GLY A 161 -1.43 -6.82 12.39
CA GLY A 161 -2.25 -8.00 12.10
C GLY A 161 -1.52 -9.01 11.23
N ASN A 162 -0.75 -8.56 10.26
CA ASN A 162 -0.01 -9.44 9.35
C ASN A 162 1.18 -10.11 10.04
N TRP A 163 1.85 -9.42 10.96
CA TRP A 163 2.99 -9.99 11.69
C TRP A 163 2.62 -11.24 12.47
N ARG A 164 1.39 -11.34 12.98
CA ARG A 164 0.91 -12.50 13.75
C ARG A 164 0.87 -13.79 12.94
N PHE A 165 0.64 -13.70 11.64
CA PHE A 165 0.54 -14.88 10.77
C PHE A 165 1.89 -15.52 10.47
N VAL A 166 2.97 -14.79 10.59
CA VAL A 166 4.33 -15.31 10.35
C VAL A 166 5.09 -15.64 11.64
N GLY A 167 4.46 -15.44 12.80
CA GLY A 167 5.05 -15.78 14.09
C GLY A 167 6.15 -14.83 14.56
N GLU A 168 6.31 -13.68 13.95
CA GLU A 168 7.25 -12.65 14.37
C GLU A 168 6.67 -11.81 15.51
N ASP A 169 7.57 -11.29 16.38
CA ASP A 169 7.18 -10.39 17.44
C ASP A 169 6.89 -9.00 16.86
N GLU A 170 5.63 -8.57 16.95
CA GLU A 170 5.17 -7.30 16.38
C GLU A 170 5.79 -6.08 17.06
N ILE A 171 6.11 -6.18 18.35
CA ILE A 171 6.76 -5.09 19.08
C ILE A 171 8.20 -4.94 18.61
N LYS A 172 8.91 -6.07 18.46
CA LYS A 172 10.28 -6.08 17.96
C LYS A 172 10.35 -5.56 16.51
N ALA A 173 9.37 -5.92 15.69
CA ALA A 173 9.28 -5.40 14.32
C ALA A 173 9.12 -3.88 14.34
N ALA A 174 8.23 -3.35 15.18
CA ALA A 174 8.01 -1.91 15.31
C ALA A 174 9.28 -1.18 15.76
N GLU A 175 10.01 -1.71 16.72
CA GLU A 175 11.26 -1.11 17.19
C GLU A 175 12.34 -1.06 16.13
N LEU A 176 12.51 -2.14 15.36
CA LEU A 176 13.52 -2.21 14.31
C LEU A 176 13.21 -1.32 13.10
N LEU A 177 11.94 -1.15 12.78
CA LEU A 177 11.50 -0.49 11.55
C LEU A 177 10.88 0.89 11.78
N LYS A 178 10.85 1.37 13.02
CA LYS A 178 10.19 2.63 13.39
C LYS A 178 10.61 3.84 12.55
N ASP A 179 11.86 3.90 12.15
CA ASP A 179 12.41 5.02 11.36
C ASP A 179 11.96 5.00 9.91
N TYR A 180 11.41 3.89 9.46
CA TYR A 180 10.93 3.69 8.09
C TYR A 180 9.41 3.78 7.98
N VAL A 181 8.69 3.77 9.11
CA VAL A 181 7.23 3.77 9.12
C VAL A 181 6.70 5.14 8.74
N ARG A 182 5.93 5.23 7.66
CA ARG A 182 5.32 6.46 7.19
C ARG A 182 3.92 6.68 7.71
N TYR A 183 3.16 5.61 7.86
CA TYR A 183 1.82 5.63 8.47
C TYR A 183 1.45 4.23 8.96
N ILE A 184 0.48 4.19 9.87
CA ILE A 184 -0.03 2.93 10.43
C ILE A 184 -1.47 2.76 9.96
N HIS A 185 -1.80 1.57 9.45
CA HIS A 185 -3.16 1.24 9.06
C HIS A 185 -4.04 0.99 10.28
N VAL A 186 -5.25 1.54 10.23
CA VAL A 186 -6.31 1.21 11.18
C VAL A 186 -7.21 0.17 10.53
N LYS A 187 -7.33 -0.99 11.18
CA LYS A 187 -8.22 -2.07 10.75
C LYS A 187 -9.20 -2.39 11.87
N ASP A 188 -10.45 -2.67 11.50
CA ASP A 188 -11.37 -3.35 12.40
C ASP A 188 -10.98 -4.84 12.50
N VAL A 189 -10.92 -5.32 13.70
CA VAL A 189 -10.52 -6.71 14.01
C VAL A 189 -11.78 -7.56 14.21
#